data_d8abad58b7c9493d91b5d860935d472b
#
_entry.id   d8abad58b7c9493d91b5d860935d472b
#
_cell.length_a   1.000
_cell.length_b   1.000
_cell.length_c   1.000
_cell.angle_alpha   90.00
_cell.angle_beta   90.00
_cell.angle_gamma   90.00
#
_symmetry.space_group_name_H-M   'P 1'
#
loop_
_entity.id
_entity.type
_entity.pdbx_description
1 polymer ?
#
loop_
_entity_poly.entity_id
_entity_poly.type
_entity_poly.pdbx_seq_one_letter_code
_entity_poly.pdbx_strand_id
1 'polypeptide(L)'
;MWKSLPAATVLRHDATGKGFPLLYLKSKPKDMKTIRLEVAKATSFLPEGALERVGARVHSAQQALEEGTCPGNDFLGWLHLPSSITPEFLASMKECAATLRAHCDTIVVAGIGGSYLGARAVIEALGNQFEWLTNDGSNPVILFAGNNIGEDYLHELCTYLKGRRFGVINISKSGTTTETALAFRLLKKQCEEQRGKDEARKVIVAVTDARRGAARTTADKEGYTSFVIPDNVGGRFSVLTPVGLLPIACAGFDVDALVQGARDMEAAAADDDNIVTRYAVLRNALYEAGKKIEILVNFQPKLHYMNEWWKQLYGESEGKDGKGIFPAAVDFTTDLHSMGQWIQEGERTIFETVVSVETPRHTVLFPHDEENLDGLNFLEGKRVDEVNKMAELGTQLAHVDGGVPNIRVVMPELNEYYLGQLIYFFERACGVSGLLLGVNPFNQPGVEAYKKNMFALLGKPGYEAESEAIKSRL
;
A
#
# COMPACT_ATOMS: atom_id res chain seq x y z
N MET A 1 -37.64 18.22 5.71
CA MET A 1 -37.78 19.21 4.60
C MET A 1 -36.65 20.22 4.75
N TRP A 2 -35.52 19.98 4.12
CA TRP A 2 -34.41 20.93 4.09
C TRP A 2 -34.27 21.43 2.66
N LYS A 3 -34.59 22.70 2.47
CA LYS A 3 -34.46 23.39 1.18
C LYS A 3 -33.01 23.73 0.93
N SER A 4 -32.52 23.39 -0.25
CA SER A 4 -31.24 23.78 -0.81
C SER A 4 -31.12 25.30 -0.95
N LEU A 5 -30.04 25.89 -0.42
CA LEU A 5 -29.61 27.25 -0.73
C LEU A 5 -28.65 27.22 -1.92
N PRO A 6 -28.70 28.16 -2.85
CA PRO A 6 -27.79 28.23 -3.98
C PRO A 6 -26.44 28.79 -3.57
N ALA A 7 -25.35 28.18 -4.10
CA ALA A 7 -23.99 28.62 -3.91
C ALA A 7 -23.77 30.02 -4.53
N ALA A 8 -23.32 30.96 -3.71
CA ALA A 8 -22.89 32.28 -4.15
C ALA A 8 -21.46 32.19 -4.70
N THR A 9 -21.29 32.57 -5.97
CA THR A 9 -19.99 32.71 -6.66
C THR A 9 -19.34 34.00 -6.20
N VAL A 10 -18.24 33.92 -5.48
CA VAL A 10 -17.38 35.08 -5.19
C VAL A 10 -16.21 35.06 -6.18
N LEU A 11 -16.27 35.92 -7.17
CA LEU A 11 -15.15 36.22 -8.06
C LEU A 11 -14.33 37.36 -7.44
N ARG A 12 -13.07 37.13 -7.13
CA ARG A 12 -12.08 38.19 -6.93
C ARG A 12 -11.18 38.22 -8.16
N HIS A 13 -11.12 39.36 -8.83
CA HIS A 13 -10.23 39.64 -9.97
C HIS A 13 -8.95 40.28 -9.45
N ASP A 14 -7.81 39.85 -10.02
CA ASP A 14 -6.57 40.59 -9.88
C ASP A 14 -6.46 41.74 -10.92
N ALA A 15 -5.42 42.57 -10.79
CA ALA A 15 -5.22 43.73 -11.60
C ALA A 15 -4.82 43.43 -13.05
N THR A 16 -4.73 42.16 -13.47
CA THR A 16 -4.31 41.74 -14.84
C THR A 16 -5.38 41.02 -15.63
N GLY A 17 -6.55 40.76 -15.04
CA GLY A 17 -7.70 40.19 -15.74
C GLY A 17 -7.59 38.70 -16.17
N LYS A 18 -6.57 37.97 -15.70
CA LYS A 18 -6.43 36.53 -15.94
C LYS A 18 -6.70 35.75 -14.65
N GLY A 19 -7.96 35.40 -14.43
CA GLY A 19 -8.33 34.50 -13.35
C GLY A 19 -8.02 33.06 -13.71
N PHE A 20 -7.19 32.39 -12.89
CA PHE A 20 -7.22 30.92 -12.85
C PHE A 20 -8.53 30.50 -12.17
N PRO A 21 -9.32 29.63 -12.77
CA PRO A 21 -10.57 29.21 -12.14
C PRO A 21 -10.26 28.32 -10.94
N LEU A 22 -10.72 28.73 -9.77
CA LEU A 22 -10.98 27.81 -8.66
C LEU A 22 -12.07 26.85 -9.15
N LEU A 23 -11.64 25.73 -9.73
CA LEU A 23 -12.54 24.74 -10.31
C LEU A 23 -13.28 23.99 -9.19
N TYR A 24 -14.49 24.47 -8.92
CA TYR A 24 -15.55 23.59 -8.45
C TYR A 24 -15.77 22.53 -9.53
N LEU A 25 -15.53 21.28 -9.20
CA LEU A 25 -15.79 20.14 -10.06
C LEU A 25 -17.22 20.22 -10.62
N LYS A 26 -17.36 20.52 -11.91
CA LYS A 26 -18.55 20.12 -12.66
C LYS A 26 -18.52 18.59 -12.67
N SER A 27 -19.51 17.97 -12.03
CA SER A 27 -19.75 16.54 -12.08
C SER A 27 -19.72 16.05 -13.53
N LYS A 28 -18.77 15.18 -13.85
CA LYS A 28 -18.81 14.36 -15.07
C LYS A 28 -19.99 13.38 -14.99
N PRO A 29 -20.44 12.81 -16.13
CA PRO A 29 -21.68 12.05 -16.19
C PRO A 29 -21.75 10.87 -15.23
N LYS A 30 -22.96 10.52 -14.87
CA LYS A 30 -23.48 9.75 -13.75
C LYS A 30 -23.06 8.28 -13.60
N ASP A 31 -22.09 7.71 -14.35
CA ASP A 31 -21.94 6.25 -14.44
C ASP A 31 -20.56 5.62 -14.13
N MET A 32 -19.54 6.39 -13.76
CA MET A 32 -18.33 5.79 -13.21
C MET A 32 -17.99 6.40 -11.84
N LYS A 33 -18.23 5.64 -10.78
CA LYS A 33 -17.74 5.95 -9.45
C LYS A 33 -16.23 5.79 -9.47
N THR A 34 -15.48 6.82 -9.11
CA THR A 34 -14.03 6.79 -8.93
C THR A 34 -13.70 7.21 -7.50
N ILE A 35 -12.48 6.91 -7.05
CA ILE A 35 -12.00 7.53 -5.81
C ILE A 35 -11.96 9.04 -5.97
N ARG A 36 -12.21 9.77 -4.88
CA ARG A 36 -12.29 11.23 -4.85
C ARG A 36 -11.31 11.79 -3.84
N LEU A 37 -10.82 13.00 -4.11
CA LEU A 37 -9.93 13.73 -3.22
C LEU A 37 -10.63 14.98 -2.67
N GLU A 38 -10.73 15.10 -1.35
CA GLU A 38 -11.27 16.27 -0.66
C GLU A 38 -10.13 16.97 0.07
N VAL A 39 -9.89 18.24 -0.26
CA VAL A 39 -8.69 18.98 0.17
C VAL A 39 -9.00 20.27 0.93
N ALA A 40 -10.27 20.71 0.98
CA ALA A 40 -10.64 22.01 1.53
C ALA A 40 -10.16 22.23 2.98
N LYS A 41 -10.16 21.17 3.80
CA LYS A 41 -9.72 21.21 5.20
C LYS A 41 -8.19 21.15 5.37
N ALA A 42 -7.44 21.02 4.29
CA ALA A 42 -5.98 21.11 4.30
C ALA A 42 -5.48 22.40 3.64
N THR A 43 -6.14 22.83 2.57
CA THR A 43 -5.73 24.04 1.83
C THR A 43 -5.88 25.32 2.67
N SER A 44 -6.81 25.37 3.62
CA SER A 44 -7.02 26.51 4.52
C SER A 44 -5.82 26.78 5.46
N PHE A 45 -4.91 25.83 5.61
CA PHE A 45 -3.71 25.97 6.44
C PHE A 45 -2.48 26.46 5.67
N LEU A 46 -2.61 26.64 4.36
CA LEU A 46 -1.50 27.04 3.52
C LEU A 46 -1.37 28.57 3.43
N PRO A 47 -0.14 29.10 3.43
CA PRO A 47 0.08 30.51 3.08
C PRO A 47 -0.43 30.80 1.65
N GLU A 48 -0.82 32.05 1.42
CA GLU A 48 -1.22 32.52 0.09
C GLU A 48 -0.12 32.25 -0.96
N GLY A 49 -0.52 31.73 -2.11
CA GLY A 49 0.38 31.38 -3.21
C GLY A 49 1.20 30.09 -3.01
N ALA A 50 1.00 29.34 -1.91
CA ALA A 50 1.78 28.11 -1.66
C ALA A 50 1.47 27.01 -2.68
N LEU A 51 0.20 26.81 -3.01
CA LEU A 51 -0.21 25.81 -4.03
C LEU A 51 0.29 26.18 -5.42
N GLU A 52 0.22 27.45 -5.78
CA GLU A 52 0.69 27.98 -7.07
C GLU A 52 2.21 27.79 -7.23
N ARG A 53 2.99 28.08 -6.18
CA ARG A 53 4.46 27.87 -6.21
C ARG A 53 4.85 26.43 -6.44
N VAL A 54 4.21 25.50 -5.73
CA VAL A 54 4.48 24.06 -5.89
C VAL A 54 3.89 23.57 -7.21
N GLY A 55 2.66 23.99 -7.54
CA GLY A 55 1.94 23.62 -8.76
C GLY A 55 2.68 24.02 -10.04
N ALA A 56 3.40 25.14 -10.03
CA ALA A 56 4.22 25.56 -11.17
C ALA A 56 5.30 24.54 -11.57
N ARG A 57 5.69 23.64 -10.66
CA ARG A 57 6.71 22.60 -10.89
C ARG A 57 6.11 21.26 -11.32
N VAL A 58 4.77 21.07 -11.20
CA VAL A 58 4.13 19.78 -11.40
C VAL A 58 4.21 19.30 -12.84
N HIS A 59 4.03 20.21 -13.80
CA HIS A 59 4.13 19.90 -15.23
C HIS A 59 5.49 19.29 -15.56
N SER A 60 6.58 19.95 -15.15
CA SER A 60 7.94 19.44 -15.38
C SER A 60 8.20 18.11 -14.70
N ALA A 61 7.65 17.90 -13.50
CA ALA A 61 7.78 16.62 -12.78
C ALA A 61 7.03 15.50 -13.51
N GLN A 62 5.81 15.74 -13.96
CA GLN A 62 5.03 14.78 -14.75
C GLN A 62 5.68 14.48 -16.10
N GLN A 63 6.11 15.51 -16.81
CA GLN A 63 6.80 15.37 -18.09
C GLN A 63 8.07 14.52 -17.94
N ALA A 64 8.89 14.82 -16.92
CA ALA A 64 10.11 14.04 -16.67
C ALA A 64 9.83 12.58 -16.32
N LEU A 65 8.70 12.31 -15.65
CA LEU A 65 8.24 10.95 -15.35
C LEU A 65 7.80 10.22 -16.63
N GLU A 66 6.96 10.85 -17.46
CA GLU A 66 6.44 10.29 -18.71
C GLU A 66 7.53 10.08 -19.77
N GLU A 67 8.45 11.03 -19.91
CA GLU A 67 9.55 10.95 -20.87
C GLU A 67 10.73 10.09 -20.38
N GLY A 68 10.70 9.61 -19.13
CA GLY A 68 11.77 8.84 -18.55
C GLY A 68 13.08 9.64 -18.41
N THR A 69 13.00 10.94 -18.18
CA THR A 69 14.17 11.84 -18.00
C THR A 69 14.46 12.16 -16.54
N CYS A 70 13.63 11.67 -15.62
CA CYS A 70 13.78 11.90 -14.18
C CYS A 70 14.91 11.05 -13.57
N PRO A 71 15.43 11.44 -12.38
CA PRO A 71 16.34 10.58 -11.61
C PRO A 71 15.70 9.21 -11.29
N GLY A 72 16.44 8.14 -11.56
CA GLY A 72 15.98 6.76 -11.32
C GLY A 72 15.07 6.21 -12.42
N ASN A 73 15.11 6.78 -13.60
CA ASN A 73 14.32 6.37 -14.78
C ASN A 73 14.49 4.88 -15.18
N ASP A 74 15.54 4.21 -14.73
CA ASP A 74 15.72 2.76 -14.89
C ASP A 74 14.61 1.94 -14.18
N PHE A 75 13.82 2.57 -13.29
CA PHE A 75 12.78 1.93 -12.47
C PHE A 75 11.37 2.44 -12.75
N LEU A 76 11.05 2.83 -13.97
CA LEU A 76 9.73 3.34 -14.38
C LEU A 76 8.78 2.27 -14.95
N GLY A 77 9.15 0.99 -14.91
CA GLY A 77 8.31 -0.09 -15.45
C GLY A 77 6.93 -0.23 -14.81
N TRP A 78 6.70 0.40 -13.66
CA TRP A 78 5.40 0.44 -12.99
C TRP A 78 4.45 1.48 -13.60
N LEU A 79 4.97 2.53 -14.24
CA LEU A 79 4.20 3.71 -14.66
C LEU A 79 3.07 3.37 -15.64
N HIS A 80 3.35 2.55 -16.64
CA HIS A 80 2.37 2.07 -17.62
C HIS A 80 2.10 0.56 -17.48
N LEU A 81 2.41 0.02 -16.31
CA LEU A 81 2.20 -1.40 -16.03
C LEU A 81 0.72 -1.80 -16.14
N PRO A 82 -0.24 -1.05 -15.54
CA PRO A 82 -1.64 -1.47 -15.61
C PRO A 82 -2.16 -1.62 -17.03
N SER A 83 -1.88 -0.67 -17.92
CA SER A 83 -2.30 -0.72 -19.32
C SER A 83 -1.55 -1.79 -20.14
N SER A 84 -0.33 -2.14 -19.76
CA SER A 84 0.50 -3.15 -20.44
C SER A 84 0.20 -4.60 -20.06
N ILE A 85 -0.48 -4.84 -18.93
CA ILE A 85 -0.87 -6.19 -18.51
C ILE A 85 -1.87 -6.78 -19.52
N THR A 86 -1.54 -7.96 -20.10
CA THR A 86 -2.41 -8.61 -21.07
C THR A 86 -3.36 -9.61 -20.40
N PRO A 87 -4.52 -9.93 -21.03
CA PRO A 87 -5.40 -10.99 -20.54
C PRO A 87 -4.71 -12.35 -20.41
N GLU A 88 -3.79 -12.69 -21.33
CA GLU A 88 -3.03 -13.95 -21.33
C GLU A 88 -2.11 -14.01 -20.11
N PHE A 89 -1.48 -12.90 -19.76
CA PHE A 89 -0.64 -12.81 -18.56
C PHE A 89 -1.46 -13.04 -17.28
N LEU A 90 -2.63 -12.40 -17.14
CA LEU A 90 -3.54 -12.65 -16.03
C LEU A 90 -4.05 -14.08 -16.01
N ALA A 91 -4.37 -14.66 -17.18
CA ALA A 91 -4.80 -16.05 -17.29
C ALA A 91 -3.73 -17.02 -16.78
N SER A 92 -2.44 -16.81 -17.10
CA SER A 92 -1.35 -17.67 -16.64
C SER A 92 -1.20 -17.68 -15.10
N MET A 93 -1.39 -16.53 -14.47
CA MET A 93 -1.37 -16.43 -12.99
C MET A 93 -2.60 -17.08 -12.36
N LYS A 94 -3.78 -16.90 -12.96
CA LYS A 94 -5.03 -17.53 -12.49
C LYS A 94 -4.96 -19.06 -12.62
N GLU A 95 -4.35 -19.59 -13.66
CA GLU A 95 -4.11 -21.03 -13.84
C GLU A 95 -3.17 -21.58 -12.77
N CYS A 96 -2.05 -20.90 -12.52
CA CYS A 96 -1.14 -21.26 -11.44
C CYS A 96 -1.83 -21.20 -10.07
N ALA A 97 -2.60 -20.14 -9.80
CA ALA A 97 -3.37 -20.00 -8.57
C ALA A 97 -4.42 -21.10 -8.42
N ALA A 98 -5.12 -21.49 -9.48
CA ALA A 98 -6.06 -22.61 -9.48
C ALA A 98 -5.38 -23.94 -9.16
N THR A 99 -4.19 -24.19 -9.71
CA THR A 99 -3.37 -25.36 -9.36
C THR A 99 -3.00 -25.37 -7.89
N LEU A 100 -2.51 -24.26 -7.35
CA LEU A 100 -2.16 -24.16 -5.93
C LEU A 100 -3.38 -24.36 -5.04
N ARG A 101 -4.53 -23.76 -5.34
CA ARG A 101 -5.77 -23.93 -4.58
C ARG A 101 -6.28 -25.37 -4.58
N ALA A 102 -6.15 -26.08 -5.70
CA ALA A 102 -6.56 -27.49 -5.76
C ALA A 102 -5.70 -28.43 -4.92
N HIS A 103 -4.43 -28.08 -4.69
CA HIS A 103 -3.45 -28.95 -4.01
C HIS A 103 -3.13 -28.52 -2.58
N CYS A 104 -3.52 -27.32 -2.15
CA CYS A 104 -3.14 -26.74 -0.86
C CYS A 104 -4.36 -26.20 -0.12
N ASP A 105 -4.40 -26.41 1.18
CA ASP A 105 -5.31 -25.73 2.11
C ASP A 105 -4.66 -24.51 2.78
N THR A 106 -3.35 -24.38 2.62
CA THR A 106 -2.55 -23.25 3.09
C THR A 106 -1.48 -22.91 2.06
N ILE A 107 -1.29 -21.61 1.78
CA ILE A 107 -0.18 -21.12 0.95
C ILE A 107 0.64 -20.13 1.76
N VAL A 108 1.96 -20.35 1.83
CA VAL A 108 2.87 -19.44 2.51
C VAL A 108 3.61 -18.59 1.48
N VAL A 109 3.42 -17.29 1.54
CA VAL A 109 4.14 -16.31 0.74
C VAL A 109 5.42 -15.93 1.48
N ALA A 110 6.56 -16.34 0.94
CA ALA A 110 7.88 -16.03 1.49
C ALA A 110 8.44 -14.78 0.79
N GLY A 111 8.48 -13.65 1.51
CA GLY A 111 8.91 -12.35 0.97
C GLY A 111 9.05 -11.30 2.05
N ILE A 112 9.76 -10.20 1.76
CA ILE A 112 9.92 -9.05 2.66
C ILE A 112 9.72 -7.74 1.91
N GLY A 113 9.31 -6.68 2.61
CA GLY A 113 9.08 -5.37 2.04
C GLY A 113 8.08 -5.42 0.88
N GLY A 114 8.43 -4.89 -0.29
CA GLY A 114 7.57 -4.91 -1.47
C GLY A 114 7.20 -6.31 -1.96
N SER A 115 7.96 -7.34 -1.58
CA SER A 115 7.67 -8.73 -1.94
C SER A 115 6.53 -9.36 -1.12
N TYR A 116 5.97 -8.65 -0.14
CA TYR A 116 4.81 -9.16 0.60
C TYR A 116 3.77 -8.08 0.96
N LEU A 117 4.19 -6.83 1.25
CA LEU A 117 3.29 -5.79 1.78
C LEU A 117 2.12 -5.49 0.86
N GLY A 118 2.37 -5.33 -0.44
CA GLY A 118 1.29 -5.01 -1.38
C GLY A 118 0.28 -6.14 -1.54
N ALA A 119 0.74 -7.39 -1.65
CA ALA A 119 -0.15 -8.55 -1.67
C ALA A 119 -0.97 -8.65 -0.38
N ARG A 120 -0.30 -8.51 0.77
CA ARG A 120 -0.96 -8.58 2.08
C ARG A 120 -1.99 -7.47 2.26
N ALA A 121 -1.67 -6.24 1.83
CA ALA A 121 -2.60 -5.12 1.87
C ALA A 121 -3.93 -5.42 1.16
N VAL A 122 -3.87 -5.99 -0.04
CA VAL A 122 -5.08 -6.34 -0.79
C VAL A 122 -5.80 -7.54 -0.17
N ILE A 123 -5.07 -8.59 0.19
CA ILE A 123 -5.64 -9.81 0.76
C ILE A 123 -6.37 -9.53 2.08
N GLU A 124 -5.76 -8.77 2.99
CA GLU A 124 -6.39 -8.45 4.28
C GLU A 124 -7.51 -7.41 4.15
N ALA A 125 -7.41 -6.48 3.20
CA ALA A 125 -8.49 -5.53 2.91
C ALA A 125 -9.76 -6.24 2.42
N LEU A 126 -9.62 -7.30 1.63
CA LEU A 126 -10.75 -8.00 1.02
C LEU A 126 -11.20 -9.23 1.79
N GLY A 127 -10.28 -9.91 2.47
CA GLY A 127 -10.52 -11.16 3.18
C GLY A 127 -11.42 -11.02 4.41
N ASN A 128 -11.92 -12.15 4.89
CA ASN A 128 -12.56 -12.22 6.20
C ASN A 128 -11.47 -12.22 7.28
N GLN A 129 -11.52 -11.29 8.24
CA GLN A 129 -10.54 -11.21 9.32
C GLN A 129 -10.47 -12.47 10.22
N PHE A 130 -11.50 -13.31 10.18
CA PHE A 130 -11.57 -14.59 10.88
C PHE A 130 -11.45 -15.82 9.95
N GLU A 131 -11.00 -15.61 8.71
CA GLU A 131 -10.96 -16.67 7.69
C GLU A 131 -10.14 -17.87 8.13
N TRP A 132 -9.04 -17.68 8.84
CA TRP A 132 -8.22 -18.75 9.37
C TRP A 132 -8.93 -19.64 10.42
N LEU A 133 -10.03 -19.14 11.03
CA LEU A 133 -10.92 -19.90 11.94
C LEU A 133 -12.16 -20.47 11.23
N THR A 134 -12.67 -19.75 10.23
CA THR A 134 -13.97 -20.01 9.61
C THR A 134 -13.86 -20.56 8.18
N ASN A 135 -12.63 -20.80 7.70
CA ASN A 135 -12.38 -21.25 6.34
C ASN A 135 -13.12 -22.56 6.05
N ASP A 136 -14.01 -22.52 5.08
CA ASP A 136 -14.79 -23.66 4.60
C ASP A 136 -14.02 -24.54 3.59
N GLY A 137 -12.74 -24.20 3.32
CA GLY A 137 -11.90 -24.89 2.36
C GLY A 137 -12.10 -24.45 0.91
N SER A 138 -12.91 -23.43 0.64
CA SER A 138 -13.11 -22.90 -0.72
C SER A 138 -11.85 -22.26 -1.30
N ASN A 139 -11.05 -21.58 -0.45
CA ASN A 139 -9.76 -21.01 -0.78
C ASN A 139 -8.72 -21.39 0.28
N PRO A 140 -7.43 -21.48 -0.06
CA PRO A 140 -6.38 -21.71 0.91
C PRO A 140 -6.21 -20.50 1.85
N VAL A 141 -5.84 -20.77 3.11
CA VAL A 141 -5.38 -19.71 4.00
C VAL A 141 -4.03 -19.18 3.51
N ILE A 142 -3.92 -17.87 3.33
CA ILE A 142 -2.66 -17.23 2.93
C ILE A 142 -1.91 -16.77 4.17
N LEU A 143 -0.70 -17.29 4.35
CA LEU A 143 0.21 -16.89 5.42
C LEU A 143 1.46 -16.25 4.82
N PHE A 144 2.16 -15.46 5.64
CA PHE A 144 3.36 -14.74 5.20
C PHE A 144 4.56 -15.16 6.06
N ALA A 145 5.71 -15.31 5.42
CA ALA A 145 6.97 -15.64 6.08
C ALA A 145 8.15 -14.91 5.44
N GLY A 146 9.29 -14.84 6.12
CA GLY A 146 10.45 -14.14 5.61
C GLY A 146 10.30 -12.61 5.59
N ASN A 147 9.28 -12.09 6.22
CA ASN A 147 9.08 -10.68 6.51
C ASN A 147 9.67 -10.27 7.87
N ASN A 148 10.19 -11.23 8.60
CA ASN A 148 10.95 -11.11 9.85
C ASN A 148 11.85 -12.32 10.02
N ILE A 149 12.70 -12.28 11.04
CA ILE A 149 13.59 -13.39 11.46
C ILE A 149 13.33 -13.81 12.92
N GLY A 150 12.09 -13.61 13.39
CA GLY A 150 11.67 -14.06 14.73
C GLY A 150 11.63 -15.59 14.80
N GLU A 151 12.42 -16.17 15.71
CA GLU A 151 12.55 -17.62 15.84
C GLU A 151 11.22 -18.27 16.28
N ASP A 152 10.53 -17.67 17.24
CA ASP A 152 9.24 -18.14 17.73
C ASP A 152 8.19 -18.17 16.62
N TYR A 153 8.09 -17.07 15.84
CA TYR A 153 7.18 -17.02 14.71
C TYR A 153 7.44 -18.13 13.69
N LEU A 154 8.68 -18.36 13.33
CA LEU A 154 9.04 -19.41 12.38
C LEU A 154 8.79 -20.82 12.96
N HIS A 155 9.05 -21.02 14.24
CA HIS A 155 8.75 -22.27 14.93
C HIS A 155 7.24 -22.57 14.96
N GLU A 156 6.44 -21.59 15.33
CA GLU A 156 4.98 -21.70 15.38
C GLU A 156 4.38 -21.94 13.98
N LEU A 157 4.84 -21.20 12.97
CA LEU A 157 4.43 -21.41 11.58
C LEU A 157 4.79 -22.84 11.11
N CYS A 158 6.02 -23.29 11.31
CA CYS A 158 6.43 -24.62 10.91
C CYS A 158 5.62 -25.71 11.67
N THR A 159 5.29 -25.44 12.94
CA THR A 159 4.44 -26.34 13.73
C THR A 159 3.02 -26.39 13.22
N TYR A 160 2.42 -25.24 12.87
CA TYR A 160 1.10 -25.16 12.25
C TYR A 160 1.03 -25.91 10.93
N LEU A 161 2.09 -25.88 10.13
CA LEU A 161 2.16 -26.52 8.81
C LEU A 161 2.35 -28.04 8.87
N LYS A 162 2.67 -28.62 10.04
CA LYS A 162 2.82 -30.08 10.17
C LYS A 162 1.53 -30.80 9.82
N GLY A 163 1.62 -31.73 8.84
CA GLY A 163 0.49 -32.54 8.39
C GLY A 163 -0.52 -31.80 7.50
N ARG A 164 -0.32 -30.50 7.23
CA ARG A 164 -1.17 -29.73 6.31
C ARG A 164 -0.69 -29.83 4.87
N ARG A 165 -1.62 -29.71 3.94
CA ARG A 165 -1.31 -29.60 2.50
C ARG A 165 -0.96 -28.16 2.18
N PHE A 166 0.29 -27.75 2.44
CA PHE A 166 0.71 -26.38 2.14
C PHE A 166 1.55 -26.27 0.86
N GLY A 167 1.52 -25.10 0.25
CA GLY A 167 2.37 -24.65 -0.84
C GLY A 167 3.16 -23.41 -0.46
N VAL A 168 4.15 -23.05 -1.28
CA VAL A 168 5.03 -21.90 -1.03
C VAL A 168 5.14 -21.05 -2.28
N ILE A 169 4.94 -19.73 -2.15
CA ILE A 169 5.28 -18.75 -3.17
C ILE A 169 6.51 -18.00 -2.68
N ASN A 170 7.68 -18.32 -3.23
CA ASN A 170 8.94 -17.65 -2.89
C ASN A 170 9.15 -16.42 -3.77
N ILE A 171 9.06 -15.23 -3.16
CA ILE A 171 9.16 -13.95 -3.85
C ILE A 171 10.46 -13.26 -3.48
N SER A 172 11.47 -13.37 -4.33
CA SER A 172 12.76 -12.73 -4.14
C SER A 172 13.48 -12.57 -5.46
N LYS A 173 13.83 -11.33 -5.84
CA LYS A 173 14.55 -11.05 -7.09
C LYS A 173 15.92 -11.72 -7.10
N SER A 174 16.73 -11.55 -6.05
CA SER A 174 18.05 -12.15 -5.95
C SER A 174 18.06 -13.57 -5.40
N GLY A 175 17.10 -13.91 -4.54
CA GLY A 175 17.10 -15.14 -3.75
C GLY A 175 18.12 -15.16 -2.60
N THR A 176 18.76 -14.02 -2.30
CA THR A 176 19.81 -13.89 -1.27
C THR A 176 19.43 -12.94 -0.14
N THR A 177 18.23 -12.35 -0.18
CA THR A 177 17.70 -11.58 0.94
C THR A 177 17.57 -12.50 2.15
N THR A 178 18.28 -12.19 3.22
CA THR A 178 18.51 -13.11 4.35
C THR A 178 17.21 -13.65 4.94
N GLU A 179 16.27 -12.78 5.23
CA GLU A 179 14.99 -13.10 5.86
C GLU A 179 14.17 -14.07 4.99
N THR A 180 14.01 -13.73 3.73
CA THR A 180 13.26 -14.56 2.75
C THR A 180 13.97 -15.88 2.48
N ALA A 181 15.30 -15.86 2.30
CA ALA A 181 16.07 -17.06 2.01
C ALA A 181 16.06 -18.06 3.17
N LEU A 182 16.12 -17.55 4.42
CA LEU A 182 16.00 -18.36 5.64
C LEU A 182 14.64 -19.03 5.72
N ALA A 183 13.56 -18.25 5.61
CA ALA A 183 12.20 -18.78 5.66
C ALA A 183 11.96 -19.79 4.53
N PHE A 184 12.34 -19.47 3.29
CA PHE A 184 12.16 -20.37 2.16
C PHE A 184 12.92 -21.69 2.33
N ARG A 185 14.13 -21.66 2.88
CA ARG A 185 14.93 -22.88 3.14
C ARG A 185 14.22 -23.82 4.10
N LEU A 186 13.62 -23.28 5.18
CA LEU A 186 12.86 -24.07 6.16
C LEU A 186 11.58 -24.63 5.52
N LEU A 187 10.80 -23.78 4.86
CA LEU A 187 9.54 -24.16 4.23
C LEU A 187 9.72 -25.16 3.09
N LYS A 188 10.72 -24.98 2.23
CA LYS A 188 11.07 -25.93 1.18
C LYS A 188 11.38 -27.30 1.77
N LYS A 189 12.28 -27.36 2.77
CA LYS A 189 12.65 -28.61 3.43
C LYS A 189 11.41 -29.31 3.99
N GLN A 190 10.58 -28.62 4.75
CA GLN A 190 9.37 -29.18 5.35
C GLN A 190 8.36 -29.64 4.28
N CYS A 191 8.17 -28.89 3.21
CA CYS A 191 7.28 -29.27 2.12
C CYS A 191 7.75 -30.54 1.44
N GLU A 192 9.05 -30.66 1.14
CA GLU A 192 9.66 -31.84 0.54
C GLU A 192 9.60 -33.08 1.47
N GLU A 193 9.79 -32.90 2.77
CA GLU A 193 9.67 -33.99 3.76
C GLU A 193 8.23 -34.50 3.90
N GLN A 194 7.24 -33.64 3.80
CA GLN A 194 5.82 -34.03 3.93
C GLN A 194 5.21 -34.59 2.66
N ARG A 195 5.61 -34.12 1.49
CA ARG A 195 5.00 -34.47 0.20
C ARG A 195 5.87 -35.35 -0.71
N GLY A 196 7.19 -35.40 -0.43
CA GLY A 196 8.18 -35.86 -1.39
C GLY A 196 8.51 -34.78 -2.44
N LYS A 197 9.71 -34.85 -3.04
CA LYS A 197 10.21 -33.80 -3.96
C LYS A 197 9.33 -33.56 -5.18
N ASP A 198 8.78 -34.64 -5.77
CA ASP A 198 8.00 -34.55 -7.00
C ASP A 198 6.64 -33.86 -6.79
N GLU A 199 6.01 -34.06 -5.65
CA GLU A 199 4.75 -33.37 -5.33
C GLU A 199 5.02 -31.96 -4.78
N ALA A 200 6.11 -31.75 -4.01
CA ALA A 200 6.47 -30.44 -3.51
C ALA A 200 6.76 -29.44 -4.65
N ARG A 201 7.43 -29.88 -5.73
CA ARG A 201 7.73 -29.00 -6.86
C ARG A 201 6.50 -28.46 -7.59
N LYS A 202 5.34 -29.14 -7.48
CA LYS A 202 4.08 -28.70 -8.10
C LYS A 202 3.41 -27.55 -7.33
N VAL A 203 3.77 -27.39 -6.05
CA VAL A 203 3.17 -26.43 -5.14
C VAL A 203 4.18 -25.41 -4.59
N ILE A 204 5.41 -25.44 -5.07
CA ILE A 204 6.42 -24.39 -4.85
C ILE A 204 6.54 -23.55 -6.11
N VAL A 205 6.26 -22.25 -6.00
CA VAL A 205 6.33 -21.30 -7.09
C VAL A 205 7.39 -20.25 -6.78
N ALA A 206 8.20 -19.88 -7.76
CA ALA A 206 9.19 -18.82 -7.64
C ALA A 206 8.74 -17.57 -8.39
N VAL A 207 8.69 -16.43 -7.71
CA VAL A 207 8.57 -15.11 -8.33
C VAL A 207 9.93 -14.41 -8.17
N THR A 208 10.69 -14.31 -9.27
CA THR A 208 12.12 -13.99 -9.19
C THR A 208 12.63 -13.31 -10.48
N ASP A 209 13.93 -13.05 -10.55
CA ASP A 209 14.61 -12.54 -11.74
C ASP A 209 14.44 -13.50 -12.94
N ALA A 210 14.46 -12.95 -14.16
CA ALA A 210 14.31 -13.71 -15.39
C ALA A 210 15.49 -14.64 -15.70
N ARG A 211 16.70 -14.27 -15.27
CA ARG A 211 17.94 -14.89 -15.77
C ARG A 211 18.97 -15.26 -14.69
N ARG A 212 18.97 -14.56 -13.55
CA ARG A 212 20.06 -14.61 -12.56
C ARG A 212 19.56 -14.66 -11.13
N GLY A 213 20.48 -14.96 -10.21
CA GLY A 213 20.21 -15.01 -8.79
C GLY A 213 19.90 -16.42 -8.28
N ALA A 214 20.06 -16.60 -6.97
CA ALA A 214 19.93 -17.90 -6.31
C ALA A 214 18.50 -18.46 -6.45
N ALA A 215 17.47 -17.61 -6.38
CA ALA A 215 16.08 -18.05 -6.54
C ALA A 215 15.81 -18.56 -7.97
N ARG A 216 16.33 -17.86 -9.01
CA ARG A 216 16.22 -18.33 -10.41
C ARG A 216 16.92 -19.66 -10.60
N THR A 217 18.18 -19.77 -10.17
CA THR A 217 18.96 -21.01 -10.25
C THR A 217 18.24 -22.16 -9.55
N THR A 218 17.67 -21.92 -8.38
CA THR A 218 16.91 -22.94 -7.64
C THR A 218 15.67 -23.36 -8.40
N ALA A 219 14.89 -22.39 -8.91
CA ALA A 219 13.67 -22.69 -9.67
C ALA A 219 13.95 -23.53 -10.92
N ASP A 220 15.01 -23.20 -11.67
CA ASP A 220 15.40 -23.95 -12.87
C ASP A 220 15.87 -25.37 -12.52
N LYS A 221 16.69 -25.51 -11.48
CA LYS A 221 17.21 -26.80 -11.05
C LYS A 221 16.13 -27.75 -10.53
N GLU A 222 15.20 -27.23 -9.74
CA GLU A 222 14.14 -28.04 -9.10
C GLU A 222 12.89 -28.16 -10.00
N GLY A 223 12.80 -27.39 -11.09
CA GLY A 223 11.67 -27.40 -12.02
C GLY A 223 10.41 -26.73 -11.46
N TYR A 224 10.57 -25.65 -10.67
CA TYR A 224 9.44 -24.92 -10.13
C TYR A 224 8.77 -24.06 -11.21
N THR A 225 7.44 -23.96 -11.16
CA THR A 225 6.71 -22.91 -11.87
C THR A 225 7.26 -21.55 -11.44
N SER A 226 7.50 -20.65 -12.38
CA SER A 226 8.08 -19.36 -12.05
C SER A 226 7.49 -18.21 -12.85
N PHE A 227 7.47 -17.03 -12.20
CA PHE A 227 7.10 -15.76 -12.79
C PHE A 227 8.22 -14.74 -12.63
N VAL A 228 8.28 -13.80 -13.56
CA VAL A 228 9.36 -12.81 -13.60
C VAL A 228 9.00 -11.57 -12.84
N ILE A 229 9.91 -11.10 -11.97
CA ILE A 229 9.89 -9.75 -11.44
C ILE A 229 10.58 -8.84 -12.48
N PRO A 230 9.88 -7.86 -13.08
CA PRO A 230 10.49 -6.97 -14.05
C PRO A 230 11.70 -6.25 -13.48
N ASP A 231 12.78 -6.13 -14.27
CA ASP A 231 14.03 -5.49 -13.82
C ASP A 231 13.85 -4.00 -13.51
N ASN A 232 12.97 -3.36 -14.24
CA ASN A 232 12.66 -1.94 -14.17
C ASN A 232 11.51 -1.58 -13.22
N VAL A 233 11.10 -2.51 -12.33
CA VAL A 233 10.09 -2.24 -11.28
C VAL A 233 10.73 -2.39 -9.92
N GLY A 234 10.68 -1.33 -9.13
CA GLY A 234 11.12 -1.34 -7.72
C GLY A 234 10.16 -2.13 -6.83
N GLY A 235 10.67 -2.72 -5.73
CA GLY A 235 9.86 -3.60 -4.86
C GLY A 235 8.58 -2.95 -4.35
N ARG A 236 8.63 -1.70 -3.89
CA ARG A 236 7.48 -0.96 -3.35
C ARG A 236 6.43 -0.55 -4.40
N PHE A 237 6.77 -0.63 -5.70
CA PHE A 237 5.90 -0.37 -6.85
C PHE A 237 5.46 -1.66 -7.56
N SER A 238 5.60 -2.82 -6.92
CA SER A 238 5.46 -4.12 -7.60
C SER A 238 4.12 -4.83 -7.37
N VAL A 239 3.15 -4.21 -6.72
CA VAL A 239 1.85 -4.85 -6.39
C VAL A 239 1.16 -5.41 -7.63
N LEU A 240 1.19 -4.69 -8.75
CA LEU A 240 0.55 -5.08 -10.01
C LEU A 240 1.45 -5.97 -10.90
N THR A 241 2.56 -6.47 -10.38
CA THR A 241 3.37 -7.52 -11.00
C THR A 241 2.99 -8.89 -10.42
N PRO A 242 3.58 -10.01 -10.88
CA PRO A 242 3.38 -11.32 -10.25
C PRO A 242 3.65 -11.35 -8.74
N VAL A 243 4.43 -10.38 -8.23
CA VAL A 243 4.73 -10.22 -6.80
C VAL A 243 3.45 -10.06 -5.97
N GLY A 244 2.52 -9.22 -6.43
CA GLY A 244 1.23 -9.02 -5.76
C GLY A 244 0.12 -9.87 -6.36
N LEU A 245 0.01 -9.89 -7.70
CA LEU A 245 -1.14 -10.50 -8.39
C LEU A 245 -1.27 -12.01 -8.15
N LEU A 246 -0.16 -12.75 -8.09
CA LEU A 246 -0.22 -14.21 -7.87
C LEU A 246 -0.74 -14.57 -6.46
N PRO A 247 -0.20 -14.03 -5.36
CA PRO A 247 -0.76 -14.29 -4.03
C PRO A 247 -2.23 -13.85 -3.89
N ILE A 248 -2.60 -12.71 -4.50
CA ILE A 248 -3.99 -12.21 -4.49
C ILE A 248 -4.93 -13.18 -5.24
N ALA A 249 -4.52 -13.68 -6.40
CA ALA A 249 -5.27 -14.69 -7.13
C ALA A 249 -5.38 -16.01 -6.37
N CYS A 250 -4.32 -16.41 -5.64
CA CYS A 250 -4.34 -17.60 -4.78
C CYS A 250 -5.32 -17.45 -3.62
N ALA A 251 -5.50 -16.24 -3.08
CA ALA A 251 -6.50 -15.94 -2.07
C ALA A 251 -7.95 -15.94 -2.61
N GLY A 252 -8.12 -16.06 -3.93
CA GLY A 252 -9.43 -16.14 -4.57
C GLY A 252 -10.04 -14.80 -4.98
N PHE A 253 -9.28 -13.70 -4.92
CA PHE A 253 -9.75 -12.37 -5.31
C PHE A 253 -9.62 -12.10 -6.81
N ASP A 254 -10.44 -11.19 -7.31
CA ASP A 254 -10.53 -10.84 -8.73
C ASP A 254 -9.40 -9.89 -9.14
N VAL A 255 -8.32 -10.48 -9.68
CA VAL A 255 -7.17 -9.71 -10.19
C VAL A 255 -7.48 -8.95 -11.49
N ASP A 256 -8.49 -9.36 -12.27
CA ASP A 256 -8.91 -8.62 -13.46
C ASP A 256 -9.55 -7.28 -13.04
N ALA A 257 -10.45 -7.32 -12.04
CA ALA A 257 -11.06 -6.12 -11.48
C ALA A 257 -10.02 -5.19 -10.82
N LEU A 258 -9.04 -5.75 -10.10
CA LEU A 258 -7.94 -4.99 -9.49
C LEU A 258 -7.12 -4.24 -10.56
N VAL A 259 -6.70 -4.94 -11.60
CA VAL A 259 -5.93 -4.36 -12.71
C VAL A 259 -6.77 -3.34 -13.49
N GLN A 260 -8.07 -3.60 -13.67
CA GLN A 260 -8.95 -2.65 -14.37
C GLN A 260 -9.09 -1.33 -13.57
N GLY A 261 -9.21 -1.42 -12.24
CA GLY A 261 -9.22 -0.22 -11.39
C GLY A 261 -7.93 0.61 -11.54
N ALA A 262 -6.78 -0.06 -11.56
CA ALA A 262 -5.50 0.60 -11.78
C ALA A 262 -5.38 1.24 -13.17
N ARG A 263 -5.88 0.59 -14.24
CA ARG A 263 -5.94 1.15 -15.60
C ARG A 263 -6.77 2.42 -15.66
N ASP A 264 -7.93 2.40 -15.03
CA ASP A 264 -8.81 3.55 -15.05
C ASP A 264 -8.21 4.74 -14.29
N MET A 265 -7.44 4.47 -13.22
CA MET A 265 -6.70 5.51 -12.52
C MET A 265 -5.47 5.98 -13.30
N GLU A 266 -4.75 5.09 -14.01
CA GLU A 266 -3.67 5.46 -14.93
C GLU A 266 -4.20 6.44 -16.00
N ALA A 267 -5.31 6.11 -16.63
CA ALA A 267 -5.94 6.98 -17.63
C ALA A 267 -6.42 8.31 -17.03
N ALA A 268 -6.98 8.29 -15.81
CA ALA A 268 -7.43 9.51 -15.13
C ALA A 268 -6.27 10.42 -14.67
N ALA A 269 -5.07 9.87 -14.55
CA ALA A 269 -3.87 10.59 -14.14
C ALA A 269 -3.00 11.09 -15.32
N ALA A 270 -3.45 10.92 -16.55
CA ALA A 270 -2.70 11.29 -17.74
C ALA A 270 -2.53 12.83 -17.91
N ASP A 271 -3.53 13.60 -17.54
CA ASP A 271 -3.51 15.07 -17.61
C ASP A 271 -2.80 15.66 -16.38
N ASP A 272 -2.34 16.92 -16.48
CA ASP A 272 -1.68 17.60 -15.35
C ASP A 272 -2.63 17.96 -14.21
N ASP A 273 -3.90 18.26 -14.51
CA ASP A 273 -4.91 18.61 -13.51
C ASP A 273 -5.79 17.40 -13.16
N ASN A 274 -5.30 16.56 -12.27
CA ASN A 274 -5.98 15.36 -11.78
C ASN A 274 -5.83 15.22 -10.25
N ILE A 275 -6.52 14.24 -9.66
CA ILE A 275 -6.49 14.04 -8.20
C ILE A 275 -5.11 13.60 -7.68
N VAL A 276 -4.32 12.91 -8.50
CA VAL A 276 -2.98 12.40 -8.15
C VAL A 276 -2.01 13.58 -8.00
N THR A 277 -1.96 14.46 -9.01
CA THR A 277 -1.09 15.64 -8.99
C THR A 277 -1.52 16.64 -7.92
N ARG A 278 -2.82 16.84 -7.75
CA ARG A 278 -3.35 17.71 -6.68
C ARG A 278 -2.93 17.22 -5.30
N TYR A 279 -2.97 15.91 -5.05
CA TYR A 279 -2.49 15.34 -3.79
C TYR A 279 -0.98 15.54 -3.61
N ALA A 280 -0.16 15.26 -4.63
CA ALA A 280 1.28 15.45 -4.59
C ALA A 280 1.68 16.93 -4.37
N VAL A 281 1.01 17.86 -5.04
CA VAL A 281 1.21 19.31 -4.86
C VAL A 281 0.86 19.75 -3.44
N LEU A 282 -0.30 19.32 -2.94
CA LEU A 282 -0.76 19.69 -1.60
C LEU A 282 0.17 19.18 -0.51
N ARG A 283 0.63 17.93 -0.60
CA ARG A 283 1.62 17.34 0.32
C ARG A 283 2.90 18.18 0.38
N ASN A 284 3.43 18.52 -0.80
CA ASN A 284 4.65 19.34 -0.90
C ASN A 284 4.45 20.78 -0.39
N ALA A 285 3.28 21.38 -0.64
CA ALA A 285 2.95 22.70 -0.12
C ALA A 285 2.84 22.69 1.41
N LEU A 286 2.24 21.64 2.00
CA LEU A 286 2.20 21.43 3.46
C LEU A 286 3.61 21.20 4.02
N TYR A 287 4.46 20.45 3.32
CA TYR A 287 5.86 20.25 3.72
C TYR A 287 6.65 21.58 3.73
N GLU A 288 6.49 22.40 2.72
CA GLU A 288 7.11 23.75 2.66
C GLU A 288 6.56 24.66 3.76
N ALA A 289 5.28 24.49 4.15
CA ALA A 289 4.66 25.19 5.26
C ALA A 289 5.03 24.63 6.66
N GLY A 290 5.99 23.70 6.74
CA GLY A 290 6.49 23.15 8.00
C GLY A 290 5.82 21.87 8.50
N LYS A 291 4.86 21.31 7.75
CA LYS A 291 4.24 20.02 8.08
C LYS A 291 5.14 18.89 7.60
N LYS A 292 5.87 18.26 8.51
CA LYS A 292 6.93 17.29 8.21
C LYS A 292 6.52 15.83 8.33
N ILE A 293 5.36 15.57 8.89
CA ILE A 293 4.84 14.22 9.16
C ILE A 293 3.46 14.12 8.53
N GLU A 294 3.26 13.14 7.68
CA GLU A 294 1.95 12.75 7.19
C GLU A 294 1.48 11.50 7.91
N ILE A 295 0.27 11.56 8.45
CA ILE A 295 -0.37 10.43 9.11
C ILE A 295 -1.46 9.90 8.17
N LEU A 296 -1.27 8.69 7.63
CA LEU A 296 -2.33 8.00 6.91
C LEU A 296 -3.30 7.39 7.92
N VAL A 297 -4.57 7.75 7.80
CA VAL A 297 -5.64 7.40 8.74
C VAL A 297 -6.65 6.52 8.04
N ASN A 298 -7.12 5.47 8.69
CA ASN A 298 -8.30 4.74 8.27
C ASN A 298 -9.26 4.51 9.46
N PHE A 299 -10.55 4.33 9.15
CA PHE A 299 -11.59 3.91 10.08
C PHE A 299 -12.13 2.51 9.74
N GLN A 300 -11.36 1.78 8.91
CA GLN A 300 -11.64 0.40 8.51
C GLN A 300 -10.44 -0.47 8.87
N PRO A 301 -10.52 -1.30 9.92
CA PRO A 301 -9.38 -2.13 10.38
C PRO A 301 -8.77 -3.00 9.29
N LYS A 302 -9.55 -3.35 8.26
CA LYS A 302 -9.09 -4.08 7.09
C LYS A 302 -8.03 -3.35 6.26
N LEU A 303 -7.90 -2.03 6.41
CA LEU A 303 -6.91 -1.21 5.69
C LEU A 303 -5.58 -1.10 6.43
N HIS A 304 -5.39 -1.78 7.57
CA HIS A 304 -4.14 -1.75 8.33
C HIS A 304 -2.91 -2.02 7.43
N TYR A 305 -2.91 -3.09 6.65
CA TYR A 305 -1.77 -3.39 5.76
C TYR A 305 -1.69 -2.49 4.53
N MET A 306 -2.75 -1.79 4.16
CA MET A 306 -2.66 -0.69 3.19
C MET A 306 -1.83 0.46 3.77
N ASN A 307 -2.00 0.79 5.04
CA ASN A 307 -1.17 1.75 5.76
C ASN A 307 0.31 1.31 5.80
N GLU A 308 0.58 0.02 6.06
CA GLU A 308 1.94 -0.52 6.10
C GLU A 308 2.64 -0.49 4.73
N TRP A 309 1.92 -0.85 3.66
CA TRP A 309 2.41 -0.72 2.29
C TRP A 309 2.68 0.74 1.92
N TRP A 310 1.78 1.65 2.27
CA TRP A 310 1.93 3.08 2.01
C TRP A 310 3.14 3.67 2.74
N LYS A 311 3.40 3.27 3.99
CA LYS A 311 4.61 3.68 4.73
C LYS A 311 5.89 3.28 4.00
N GLN A 312 5.96 2.07 3.48
CA GLN A 312 7.10 1.65 2.67
C GLN A 312 7.20 2.47 1.37
N LEU A 313 6.08 2.64 0.68
CA LEU A 313 6.05 3.38 -0.58
C LEU A 313 6.65 4.78 -0.42
N TYR A 314 6.16 5.56 0.52
CA TYR A 314 6.61 6.94 0.73
C TYR A 314 7.94 7.02 1.51
N GLY A 315 8.15 6.20 2.51
CA GLY A 315 9.36 6.22 3.33
C GLY A 315 10.63 5.94 2.53
N GLU A 316 10.61 4.90 1.69
CA GLU A 316 11.73 4.59 0.81
C GLU A 316 11.87 5.54 -0.39
N SER A 317 10.80 6.21 -0.80
CA SER A 317 10.81 7.10 -1.97
C SER A 317 11.23 8.52 -1.63
N GLU A 318 10.81 9.08 -0.52
CA GLU A 318 10.99 10.49 -0.20
C GLU A 318 12.09 10.78 0.83
N GLY A 319 12.34 9.89 1.79
CA GLY A 319 13.30 10.09 2.88
C GLY A 319 14.77 10.07 2.41
N LYS A 320 15.23 11.11 1.72
CA LYS A 320 16.56 11.20 1.10
C LYS A 320 17.12 12.61 1.17
N ASP A 321 18.44 12.75 1.12
CA ASP A 321 19.15 14.03 1.05
C ASP A 321 18.75 15.02 2.19
N GLY A 322 18.42 14.50 3.36
CA GLY A 322 17.93 15.27 4.50
C GLY A 322 16.53 15.88 4.30
N LYS A 323 15.78 15.41 3.31
CA LYS A 323 14.42 15.83 2.98
C LYS A 323 13.43 14.68 3.14
N GLY A 324 12.16 15.01 3.03
CA GLY A 324 11.06 14.06 2.96
C GLY A 324 10.01 14.29 4.04
N ILE A 325 8.78 13.87 3.71
CA ILE A 325 7.66 13.83 4.64
C ILE A 325 7.72 12.47 5.34
N PHE A 326 7.78 12.45 6.67
CA PHE A 326 7.81 11.21 7.43
C PHE A 326 6.43 10.52 7.36
N PRO A 327 6.34 9.30 6.83
CA PRO A 327 5.06 8.59 6.70
C PRO A 327 4.74 7.84 8.01
N ALA A 328 3.76 8.33 8.74
CA ALA A 328 3.15 7.64 9.87
C ALA A 328 1.78 7.08 9.50
N ALA A 329 1.22 6.18 10.30
CA ALA A 329 -0.13 5.67 10.09
C ALA A 329 -0.81 5.34 11.42
N VAL A 330 -2.15 5.42 11.44
CA VAL A 330 -3.01 5.06 12.56
C VAL A 330 -4.28 4.36 12.09
N ASP A 331 -4.80 3.49 12.94
CA ASP A 331 -6.07 2.81 12.74
C ASP A 331 -7.10 3.35 13.75
N PHE A 332 -7.97 4.24 13.30
CA PHE A 332 -9.04 4.77 14.16
C PHE A 332 -10.25 3.80 14.15
N THR A 333 -11.04 3.73 15.22
CA THR A 333 -11.01 4.52 16.47
C THR A 333 -9.97 4.06 17.51
N THR A 334 -9.34 2.88 17.33
CA THR A 334 -8.38 2.32 18.31
C THR A 334 -7.31 3.33 18.69
N ASP A 335 -6.65 3.95 17.72
CA ASP A 335 -5.56 4.89 17.95
C ASP A 335 -6.00 6.28 18.42
N LEU A 336 -7.30 6.57 18.45
CA LEU A 336 -7.79 7.74 19.19
C LEU A 336 -7.54 7.59 20.70
N HIS A 337 -7.48 6.36 21.20
CA HIS A 337 -7.17 6.03 22.58
C HIS A 337 -5.66 5.88 22.86
N SER A 338 -4.81 6.19 21.89
CA SER A 338 -3.33 6.17 21.99
C SER A 338 -2.73 7.46 21.43
N MET A 339 -2.84 7.67 20.13
CA MET A 339 -2.26 8.81 19.40
C MET A 339 -3.16 10.05 19.37
N GLY A 340 -4.45 9.91 19.68
CA GLY A 340 -5.42 10.98 19.58
C GLY A 340 -5.02 12.24 20.38
N GLN A 341 -4.51 12.08 21.60
CA GLN A 341 -4.03 13.19 22.41
C GLN A 341 -2.88 13.96 21.73
N TRP A 342 -1.91 13.24 21.18
CA TRP A 342 -0.77 13.87 20.52
C TRP A 342 -1.17 14.59 19.23
N ILE A 343 -2.05 13.98 18.45
CA ILE A 343 -2.56 14.58 17.22
C ILE A 343 -3.35 15.86 17.55
N GLN A 344 -4.20 15.83 18.58
CA GLN A 344 -5.03 16.97 18.97
C GLN A 344 -4.23 18.14 19.56
N GLU A 345 -3.23 17.89 20.42
CA GLU A 345 -2.56 18.92 21.21
C GLU A 345 -1.02 18.94 21.10
N GLY A 346 -0.40 18.00 20.36
CA GLY A 346 1.05 17.95 20.16
C GLY A 346 1.57 19.02 19.20
N GLU A 347 2.79 18.88 18.74
CA GLU A 347 3.40 19.81 17.78
C GLU A 347 2.64 19.88 16.45
N ARG A 348 2.48 21.07 15.91
CA ARG A 348 1.75 21.31 14.66
C ARG A 348 2.59 21.01 13.41
N THR A 349 3.46 20.01 13.48
CA THR A 349 4.30 19.52 12.35
C THR A 349 3.65 18.44 11.51
N ILE A 350 2.44 18.02 11.86
CA ILE A 350 1.69 16.95 11.22
C ILE A 350 0.60 17.45 10.28
N PHE A 351 0.16 16.57 9.38
CA PHE A 351 -1.12 16.61 8.67
C PHE A 351 -1.64 15.19 8.48
N GLU A 352 -2.93 15.06 8.23
CA GLU A 352 -3.59 13.77 8.06
C GLU A 352 -4.07 13.57 6.62
N THR A 353 -3.97 12.31 6.15
CA THR A 353 -4.64 11.82 4.95
C THR A 353 -5.55 10.66 5.34
N VAL A 354 -6.86 10.87 5.32
CA VAL A 354 -7.87 9.88 5.71
C VAL A 354 -8.33 9.10 4.49
N VAL A 355 -8.14 7.78 4.50
CA VAL A 355 -8.76 6.87 3.52
C VAL A 355 -10.14 6.49 4.04
N SER A 356 -11.16 7.08 3.46
CA SER A 356 -12.56 6.89 3.83
C SER A 356 -13.27 5.94 2.88
N VAL A 357 -13.98 4.93 3.39
CA VAL A 357 -14.79 3.99 2.60
C VAL A 357 -16.26 4.38 2.76
N GLU A 358 -16.95 4.74 1.67
CA GLU A 358 -18.36 5.24 1.76
C GLU A 358 -19.35 4.15 2.14
N THR A 359 -19.22 2.97 1.53
CA THR A 359 -20.18 1.88 1.73
C THR A 359 -19.44 0.62 2.21
N PRO A 360 -19.72 0.13 3.41
CA PRO A 360 -19.17 -1.13 3.89
C PRO A 360 -19.88 -2.31 3.21
N ARG A 361 -19.19 -3.45 3.14
CA ARG A 361 -19.71 -4.68 2.50
C ARG A 361 -20.88 -5.31 3.26
N HIS A 362 -20.94 -5.13 4.58
CA HIS A 362 -21.94 -5.76 5.45
C HIS A 362 -22.73 -4.72 6.24
N THR A 363 -23.93 -5.08 6.67
CA THR A 363 -24.78 -4.25 7.51
C THR A 363 -24.95 -4.90 8.88
N VAL A 364 -24.65 -4.16 9.94
CA VAL A 364 -24.90 -4.52 11.33
C VAL A 364 -25.72 -3.39 11.95
N LEU A 365 -26.88 -3.72 12.52
CA LEU A 365 -27.75 -2.77 13.21
C LEU A 365 -27.48 -2.80 14.72
N PHE A 366 -27.56 -1.62 15.34
CA PHE A 366 -27.41 -1.49 16.77
C PHE A 366 -28.68 -2.01 17.47
N PRO A 367 -28.57 -2.95 18.41
CA PRO A 367 -29.74 -3.54 19.07
C PRO A 367 -30.29 -2.61 20.18
N HIS A 368 -31.53 -2.86 20.60
CA HIS A 368 -32.10 -2.31 21.81
C HIS A 368 -31.61 -3.07 23.05
N ASP A 369 -31.36 -2.38 24.15
CA ASP A 369 -31.14 -2.96 25.47
C ASP A 369 -32.17 -2.45 26.46
N GLU A 370 -32.91 -3.36 27.13
CA GLU A 370 -34.00 -2.97 28.01
C GLU A 370 -33.55 -2.17 29.26
N GLU A 371 -32.35 -2.43 29.73
CA GLU A 371 -31.79 -1.74 30.93
C GLU A 371 -31.11 -0.42 30.56
N ASN A 372 -30.59 -0.32 29.32
CA ASN A 372 -29.87 0.86 28.81
C ASN A 372 -28.80 1.41 29.77
N LEU A 373 -28.05 0.52 30.44
CA LEU A 373 -27.06 0.90 31.43
C LEU A 373 -25.87 1.66 30.81
N ASP A 374 -25.57 1.39 29.55
CA ASP A 374 -24.55 2.07 28.75
C ASP A 374 -25.03 3.39 28.14
N GLY A 375 -26.33 3.68 28.21
CA GLY A 375 -26.95 4.88 27.67
C GLY A 375 -27.01 4.92 26.14
N LEU A 376 -26.85 3.79 25.43
CA LEU A 376 -26.68 3.75 23.98
C LEU A 376 -27.96 3.48 23.17
N ASN A 377 -29.15 3.36 23.81
CA ASN A 377 -30.40 3.12 23.07
C ASN A 377 -30.76 4.22 22.05
N PHE A 378 -30.13 5.43 22.12
CA PHE A 378 -30.29 6.44 21.09
C PHE A 378 -29.69 6.02 19.74
N LEU A 379 -28.89 4.94 19.70
CA LEU A 379 -28.34 4.35 18.50
C LEU A 379 -29.19 3.19 17.94
N GLU A 380 -30.24 2.76 18.67
CA GLU A 380 -31.09 1.64 18.25
C GLU A 380 -31.55 1.79 16.79
N GLY A 381 -31.41 0.71 16.03
CA GLY A 381 -31.77 0.63 14.62
C GLY A 381 -30.84 1.36 13.67
N LYS A 382 -29.86 2.11 14.17
CA LYS A 382 -28.81 2.70 13.31
C LYS A 382 -27.81 1.63 12.92
N ARG A 383 -27.19 1.84 11.75
CA ARG A 383 -26.08 0.98 11.32
C ARG A 383 -24.82 1.33 12.13
N VAL A 384 -24.04 0.31 12.49
CA VAL A 384 -22.71 0.52 13.13
C VAL A 384 -21.82 1.40 12.24
N ASP A 385 -21.95 1.28 10.89
CA ASP A 385 -21.24 2.15 9.95
C ASP A 385 -21.62 3.63 10.06
N GLU A 386 -22.89 3.96 10.36
CA GLU A 386 -23.30 5.35 10.59
C GLU A 386 -22.57 5.93 11.81
N VAL A 387 -22.43 5.14 12.87
CA VAL A 387 -21.68 5.56 14.06
C VAL A 387 -20.20 5.77 13.73
N ASN A 388 -19.61 4.85 12.96
CA ASN A 388 -18.23 4.94 12.51
C ASN A 388 -17.99 6.19 11.62
N LYS A 389 -18.95 6.52 10.72
CA LYS A 389 -18.89 7.74 9.91
C LYS A 389 -18.98 9.02 10.75
N MET A 390 -19.79 9.01 11.80
CA MET A 390 -19.85 10.15 12.73
C MET A 390 -18.58 10.28 13.55
N ALA A 391 -17.94 9.16 13.92
CA ALA A 391 -16.61 9.17 14.56
C ALA A 391 -15.56 9.75 13.60
N GLU A 392 -15.52 9.33 12.33
CA GLU A 392 -14.63 9.88 11.29
C GLU A 392 -14.82 11.39 11.15
N LEU A 393 -16.05 11.84 10.98
CA LEU A 393 -16.36 13.25 10.80
C LEU A 393 -16.05 14.09 12.06
N GLY A 394 -16.44 13.60 13.24
CA GLY A 394 -16.18 14.27 14.50
C GLY A 394 -14.69 14.42 14.80
N THR A 395 -13.90 13.36 14.54
CA THR A 395 -12.44 13.39 14.65
C THR A 395 -11.82 14.40 13.69
N GLN A 396 -12.25 14.39 12.42
CA GLN A 396 -11.76 15.34 11.42
C GLN A 396 -12.02 16.79 11.84
N LEU A 397 -13.22 17.09 12.34
CA LEU A 397 -13.56 18.44 12.81
C LEU A 397 -12.68 18.86 13.98
N ALA A 398 -12.53 17.98 14.99
CA ALA A 398 -11.71 18.26 16.16
C ALA A 398 -10.23 18.51 15.80
N HIS A 399 -9.66 17.67 14.94
CA HIS A 399 -8.26 17.80 14.53
C HIS A 399 -8.02 19.05 13.68
N VAL A 400 -8.96 19.40 12.77
CA VAL A 400 -8.89 20.65 11.99
C VAL A 400 -8.98 21.87 12.88
N ASP A 401 -9.92 21.90 13.84
CA ASP A 401 -10.05 22.96 14.83
C ASP A 401 -8.78 23.07 15.73
N GLY A 402 -8.12 21.93 15.99
CA GLY A 402 -6.84 21.83 16.68
C GLY A 402 -5.62 22.25 15.84
N GLY A 403 -5.79 22.64 14.57
CA GLY A 403 -4.72 23.11 13.69
C GLY A 403 -4.00 22.01 12.89
N VAL A 404 -4.64 20.84 12.69
CA VAL A 404 -4.11 19.74 11.87
C VAL A 404 -4.79 19.74 10.51
N PRO A 405 -4.06 20.00 9.41
CA PRO A 405 -4.59 19.91 8.06
C PRO A 405 -5.09 18.48 7.77
N ASN A 406 -6.23 18.35 7.10
CA ASN A 406 -6.85 17.07 6.83
C ASN A 406 -7.23 16.93 5.35
N ILE A 407 -6.70 15.89 4.72
CA ILE A 407 -6.99 15.45 3.35
C ILE A 407 -7.87 14.21 3.45
N ARG A 408 -8.86 14.05 2.57
CA ARG A 408 -9.60 12.79 2.47
C ARG A 408 -9.48 12.19 1.07
N VAL A 409 -9.11 10.93 1.01
CA VAL A 409 -9.21 10.07 -0.16
C VAL A 409 -10.43 9.18 0.04
N VAL A 410 -11.48 9.46 -0.70
CA VAL A 410 -12.80 8.81 -0.52
C VAL A 410 -12.97 7.70 -1.54
N MET A 411 -13.10 6.49 -1.06
CA MET A 411 -13.33 5.27 -1.84
C MET A 411 -14.81 4.87 -1.73
N PRO A 412 -15.52 4.66 -2.85
CA PRO A 412 -16.96 4.32 -2.82
C PRO A 412 -17.27 3.02 -2.07
N GLU A 413 -16.45 1.99 -2.28
CA GLU A 413 -16.60 0.66 -1.69
C GLU A 413 -15.22 0.03 -1.50
N LEU A 414 -15.11 -0.92 -0.57
CA LEU A 414 -13.90 -1.71 -0.40
C LEU A 414 -14.01 -2.99 -1.25
N ASN A 415 -13.51 -2.92 -2.47
CA ASN A 415 -13.43 -4.04 -3.41
C ASN A 415 -12.15 -3.98 -4.25
N GLU A 416 -11.92 -4.98 -5.07
CA GLU A 416 -10.70 -5.13 -5.89
C GLU A 416 -10.50 -3.94 -6.83
N TYR A 417 -11.57 -3.49 -7.49
CA TYR A 417 -11.51 -2.39 -8.45
C TYR A 417 -11.04 -1.07 -7.80
N TYR A 418 -11.63 -0.68 -6.67
CA TYR A 418 -11.24 0.56 -5.99
C TYR A 418 -9.88 0.44 -5.28
N LEU A 419 -9.49 -0.77 -4.83
CA LEU A 419 -8.13 -0.99 -4.34
C LEU A 419 -7.10 -0.84 -5.47
N GLY A 420 -7.41 -1.30 -6.68
CA GLY A 420 -6.57 -1.07 -7.86
C GLY A 420 -6.39 0.42 -8.16
N GLN A 421 -7.47 1.20 -8.11
CA GLN A 421 -7.39 2.66 -8.23
C GLN A 421 -6.53 3.29 -7.14
N LEU A 422 -6.71 2.89 -5.88
CA LEU A 422 -6.00 3.45 -4.73
C LEU A 422 -4.49 3.15 -4.79
N ILE A 423 -4.11 1.93 -5.19
CA ILE A 423 -2.72 1.52 -5.36
C ILE A 423 -2.04 2.40 -6.40
N TYR A 424 -2.59 2.49 -7.60
CA TYR A 424 -1.98 3.29 -8.65
C TYR A 424 -2.00 4.79 -8.33
N PHE A 425 -3.06 5.28 -7.69
CA PHE A 425 -3.13 6.65 -7.17
C PHE A 425 -1.93 6.98 -6.28
N PHE A 426 -1.65 6.14 -5.28
CA PHE A 426 -0.52 6.39 -4.37
C PHE A 426 0.84 6.17 -5.04
N GLU A 427 0.99 5.16 -5.89
CA GLU A 427 2.26 4.93 -6.63
C GLU A 427 2.61 6.14 -7.48
N ARG A 428 1.68 6.64 -8.29
CA ARG A 428 1.92 7.80 -9.16
C ARG A 428 2.11 9.08 -8.36
N ALA A 429 1.28 9.31 -7.34
CA ALA A 429 1.42 10.47 -6.46
C ALA A 429 2.78 10.49 -5.74
N CYS A 430 3.27 9.33 -5.32
CA CYS A 430 4.58 9.17 -4.69
C CYS A 430 5.72 9.53 -5.66
N GLY A 431 5.66 9.05 -6.89
CA GLY A 431 6.64 9.41 -7.93
C GLY A 431 6.70 10.92 -8.17
N VAL A 432 5.53 11.54 -8.42
CA VAL A 432 5.42 13.00 -8.63
C VAL A 432 5.89 13.77 -7.39
N SER A 433 5.46 13.37 -6.19
CA SER A 433 5.81 14.04 -4.94
C SER A 433 7.32 14.02 -4.67
N GLY A 434 7.98 12.87 -4.87
CA GLY A 434 9.44 12.78 -4.72
C GLY A 434 10.20 13.67 -5.71
N LEU A 435 9.73 13.79 -6.95
CA LEU A 435 10.31 14.71 -7.92
C LEU A 435 10.09 16.17 -7.51
N LEU A 436 8.93 16.54 -6.98
CA LEU A 436 8.66 17.88 -6.43
C LEU A 436 9.56 18.22 -5.23
N LEU A 437 9.89 17.24 -4.39
CA LEU A 437 10.88 17.36 -3.31
C LEU A 437 12.32 17.50 -3.83
N GLY A 438 12.56 17.15 -5.11
CA GLY A 438 13.88 17.16 -5.74
C GLY A 438 14.76 16.00 -5.26
N VAL A 439 14.20 14.82 -5.06
CA VAL A 439 14.93 13.58 -4.72
C VAL A 439 14.71 12.53 -5.80
N ASN A 440 15.52 11.47 -5.83
CA ASN A 440 15.25 10.28 -6.64
C ASN A 440 14.22 9.37 -5.93
N PRO A 441 12.96 9.26 -6.42
CA PRO A 441 11.94 8.48 -5.73
C PRO A 441 12.10 6.96 -5.86
N PHE A 442 13.00 6.47 -6.72
CA PHE A 442 12.98 5.07 -7.17
C PHE A 442 14.16 4.22 -6.65
N ASN A 443 15.19 4.84 -6.05
CA ASN A 443 16.27 4.13 -5.36
C ASN A 443 16.05 4.09 -3.83
N GLN A 444 16.90 3.37 -3.09
CA GLN A 444 16.88 3.28 -1.62
C GLN A 444 18.28 3.05 -1.04
N PRO A 445 19.24 4.00 -1.20
CA PRO A 445 20.62 3.79 -0.77
C PRO A 445 20.77 3.63 0.75
N GLY A 446 19.88 4.21 1.54
CA GLY A 446 19.95 4.19 3.01
C GLY A 446 19.84 2.80 3.65
N VAL A 447 19.24 1.82 2.95
CA VAL A 447 19.07 0.46 3.52
C VAL A 447 20.27 -0.45 3.33
N GLU A 448 21.32 -0.03 2.62
CA GLU A 448 22.48 -0.89 2.37
C GLU A 448 23.43 -0.96 3.58
N ALA A 449 23.50 0.08 4.39
CA ALA A 449 24.41 0.15 5.53
C ALA A 449 24.12 -0.94 6.59
N TYR A 450 22.85 -1.10 6.99
CA TYR A 450 22.52 -2.11 8.00
C TYR A 450 22.74 -3.55 7.49
N LYS A 451 22.48 -3.83 6.22
CA LYS A 451 22.73 -5.14 5.61
C LYS A 451 24.22 -5.49 5.66
N LYS A 452 25.07 -4.52 5.30
CA LYS A 452 26.52 -4.69 5.36
C LYS A 452 26.97 -5.00 6.80
N ASN A 453 26.47 -4.26 7.77
CA ASN A 453 26.77 -4.48 9.18
C ASN A 453 26.30 -5.87 9.67
N MET A 454 25.07 -6.26 9.30
CA MET A 454 24.54 -7.59 9.65
C MET A 454 25.38 -8.71 9.06
N PHE A 455 25.79 -8.63 7.80
CA PHE A 455 26.65 -9.64 7.18
C PHE A 455 28.02 -9.73 7.85
N ALA A 456 28.60 -8.60 8.20
CA ALA A 456 29.87 -8.53 8.92
C ALA A 456 29.77 -9.16 10.32
N LEU A 457 28.70 -8.86 11.07
CA LEU A 457 28.46 -9.44 12.40
C LEU A 457 28.19 -10.95 12.36
N LEU A 458 27.54 -11.43 11.30
CA LEU A 458 27.29 -12.86 11.08
C LEU A 458 28.56 -13.62 10.57
N GLY A 459 29.65 -12.92 10.31
CA GLY A 459 30.88 -13.54 9.78
C GLY A 459 30.74 -14.08 8.37
N LYS A 460 29.91 -13.40 7.53
CA LYS A 460 29.74 -13.80 6.14
C LYS A 460 31.07 -13.71 5.39
N PRO A 461 31.47 -14.76 4.63
CA PRO A 461 32.69 -14.73 3.82
C PRO A 461 32.77 -13.50 2.91
N GLY A 462 33.92 -12.82 2.89
CA GLY A 462 34.13 -11.57 2.15
C GLY A 462 33.79 -10.29 2.92
N TYR A 463 33.49 -10.41 4.24
CA TYR A 463 33.20 -9.26 5.13
C TYR A 463 34.15 -9.24 6.34
N GLU A 464 35.34 -9.85 6.25
CA GLU A 464 36.27 -10.03 7.37
C GLU A 464 36.74 -8.67 7.91
N ALA A 465 37.14 -7.75 7.05
CA ALA A 465 37.60 -6.41 7.45
C ALA A 465 36.51 -5.59 8.14
N GLU A 466 35.28 -5.62 7.57
CA GLU A 466 34.12 -4.97 8.19
C GLU A 466 33.75 -5.60 9.54
N SER A 467 33.90 -6.93 9.67
CA SER A 467 33.65 -7.64 10.92
C SER A 467 34.60 -7.17 12.03
N GLU A 468 35.90 -7.03 11.74
CA GLU A 468 36.89 -6.50 12.71
C GLU A 468 36.60 -5.05 13.07
N ALA A 469 36.31 -4.21 12.07
CA ALA A 469 35.99 -2.81 12.29
C ALA A 469 34.70 -2.60 13.14
N ILE A 470 33.68 -3.45 12.99
CA ILE A 470 32.49 -3.39 13.81
C ILE A 470 32.74 -3.90 15.22
N LYS A 471 33.45 -5.02 15.39
CA LYS A 471 33.78 -5.58 16.71
C LYS A 471 34.59 -4.62 17.57
N SER A 472 35.42 -3.79 16.96
CA SER A 472 36.19 -2.76 17.71
C SER A 472 35.31 -1.61 18.22
N ARG A 473 34.04 -1.54 17.82
CA ARG A 473 33.04 -0.50 18.23
C ARG A 473 32.02 -1.02 19.24
N LEU A 474 31.96 -2.32 19.47
CA LEU A 474 31.10 -2.98 20.46
C LEU A 474 31.82 -3.20 21.78
#